data_38c974d1b4cce795d91ec5374b5dd13b
#
_entry.id   38c974d1b4cce795d91ec5374b5dd13b
#
_cell.length_a   1.000
_cell.length_b   1.000
_cell.length_c   1.000
_cell.angle_alpha   90.00
_cell.angle_beta   90.00
_cell.angle_gamma   90.00
#
_symmetry.space_group_name_H-M   'P 1'
#
loop_
_entity.id
_entity.type
_entity.pdbx_description
1 polymer ?
#
loop_
_entity_poly.entity_id
_entity_poly.type
_entity_poly.pdbx_seq_one_letter_code
_entity_poly.pdbx_strand_id
1 'polypeptide(L)'
;RGVDAGVPLVAMTYYNLAFHMGDERFAGELAGAGFSGIVLPDVPMEEQGPWRAAADPAGIETVLLAGPITPDDRLQAVCDQSRGYIYGVNLMGVTGERVSLGEQAATLAGRLKAATDKPVLMGFGVSGPEQAGEIAAVSDGVIVGTAVVRRILDGEPPEALHRFIASLRATLDAL
;
A
#
# COMPACT_ATOMS: atom_id res chain seq x y z
N ARG A 1 -16.82 6.72 15.64
CA ARG A 1 -17.60 5.50 15.32
C ARG A 1 -16.77 4.73 14.32
N GLY A 2 -16.41 3.49 14.63
CA GLY A 2 -15.72 2.60 13.68
C GLY A 2 -16.60 2.35 12.44
N VAL A 3 -15.95 2.19 11.29
CA VAL A 3 -16.60 1.81 10.03
C VAL A 3 -16.46 0.30 9.88
N ASP A 4 -17.58 -0.42 9.86
CA ASP A 4 -17.58 -1.82 9.45
C ASP A 4 -17.65 -1.85 7.91
N ALA A 5 -16.48 -2.00 7.31
CA ALA A 5 -16.36 -2.06 5.85
C ALA A 5 -16.41 -3.50 5.29
N GLY A 6 -16.47 -4.53 6.16
CA GLY A 6 -16.41 -5.94 5.78
C GLY A 6 -15.03 -6.37 5.22
N VAL A 7 -14.04 -5.47 5.24
CA VAL A 7 -12.66 -5.69 4.82
C VAL A 7 -11.70 -4.96 5.78
N PRO A 8 -10.44 -5.42 5.93
CA PRO A 8 -9.46 -4.72 6.73
C PRO A 8 -9.24 -3.28 6.24
N LEU A 9 -9.22 -2.33 7.17
CA LEU A 9 -8.90 -0.93 6.88
C LEU A 9 -7.45 -0.65 7.24
N VAL A 10 -6.70 -0.07 6.30
CA VAL A 10 -5.32 0.36 6.50
C VAL A 10 -5.23 1.86 6.23
N ALA A 11 -4.78 2.62 7.23
CA ALA A 11 -4.56 4.05 7.07
C ALA A 11 -3.26 4.30 6.30
N MET A 12 -3.21 5.36 5.49
CA MET A 12 -1.95 5.86 4.92
C MET A 12 -1.87 7.36 5.21
N THR A 13 -0.84 7.77 5.94
CA THR A 13 -0.65 9.16 6.34
C THR A 13 0.81 9.46 6.61
N TYR A 14 1.16 10.75 6.65
CA TYR A 14 2.47 11.19 7.10
C TYR A 14 2.59 11.09 8.63
N TYR A 15 3.79 10.80 9.10
CA TYR A 15 4.08 10.55 10.51
C TYR A 15 3.87 11.76 11.42
N ASN A 16 3.91 12.98 10.87
CA ASN A 16 3.68 14.18 11.65
C ASN A 16 2.37 14.15 12.46
N LEU A 17 1.35 13.45 11.99
CA LEU A 17 0.08 13.32 12.73
C LEU A 17 0.26 12.42 13.97
N ALA A 18 0.94 11.27 13.83
CA ALA A 18 1.27 10.41 14.96
C ALA A 18 2.20 11.12 15.94
N PHE A 19 3.26 11.79 15.42
CA PHE A 19 4.22 12.53 16.22
C PHE A 19 3.56 13.60 17.10
N HIS A 20 2.66 14.41 16.53
CA HIS A 20 1.98 15.48 17.28
C HIS A 20 0.94 14.96 18.28
N MET A 21 0.31 13.84 17.99
CA MET A 21 -0.67 13.21 18.90
C MET A 21 0.00 12.35 19.99
N GLY A 22 1.18 11.83 19.71
CA GLY A 22 1.87 10.78 20.45
C GLY A 22 1.51 9.39 19.91
N ASP A 23 2.54 8.56 19.68
CA ASP A 23 2.41 7.27 18.99
C ASP A 23 1.41 6.33 19.65
N GLU A 24 1.46 6.18 20.96
CA GLU A 24 0.55 5.31 21.71
C GLU A 24 -0.91 5.74 21.56
N ARG A 25 -1.17 7.04 21.69
CA ARG A 25 -2.52 7.58 21.55
C ARG A 25 -3.00 7.42 20.12
N PHE A 26 -2.16 7.72 19.12
CA PHE A 26 -2.53 7.61 17.72
C PHE A 26 -2.82 6.17 17.32
N ALA A 27 -2.01 5.20 17.76
CA ALA A 27 -2.26 3.78 17.55
C ALA A 27 -3.55 3.32 18.21
N GLY A 28 -3.82 3.76 19.44
CA GLY A 28 -5.09 3.47 20.15
C GLY A 28 -6.33 4.05 19.45
N GLU A 29 -6.25 5.27 18.94
CA GLU A 29 -7.35 5.90 18.17
C GLU A 29 -7.60 5.15 16.84
N LEU A 30 -6.55 4.72 16.13
CA LEU A 30 -6.70 3.89 14.93
C LEU A 30 -7.41 2.56 15.24
N ALA A 31 -6.95 1.85 16.27
CA ALA A 31 -7.55 0.59 16.69
C ALA A 31 -9.01 0.78 17.11
N GLY A 32 -9.29 1.82 17.91
CA GLY A 32 -10.66 2.17 18.33
C GLY A 32 -11.59 2.57 17.18
N ALA A 33 -11.03 3.07 16.08
CA ALA A 33 -11.75 3.39 14.85
C ALA A 33 -11.94 2.18 13.91
N GLY A 34 -11.37 1.02 14.25
CA GLY A 34 -11.50 -0.21 13.46
C GLY A 34 -10.45 -0.39 12.37
N PHE A 35 -9.35 0.34 12.42
CA PHE A 35 -8.22 0.11 11.52
C PHE A 35 -7.42 -1.12 11.97
N SER A 36 -6.91 -1.86 10.98
CA SER A 36 -6.05 -3.04 11.18
C SER A 36 -4.57 -2.73 10.94
N GLY A 37 -4.26 -1.62 10.27
CA GLY A 37 -2.87 -1.30 9.94
C GLY A 37 -2.67 0.13 9.46
N ILE A 38 -1.41 0.44 9.20
CA ILE A 38 -0.98 1.76 8.72
C ILE A 38 0.20 1.66 7.77
N VAL A 39 0.28 2.62 6.84
CA VAL A 39 1.44 2.94 6.00
C VAL A 39 1.94 4.32 6.38
N LEU A 40 3.21 4.44 6.75
CA LEU A 40 3.90 5.71 7.02
C LEU A 40 5.01 5.91 5.97
N PRO A 41 4.71 6.55 4.84
CA PRO A 41 5.62 6.59 3.70
C PRO A 41 6.86 7.47 3.91
N ASP A 42 6.82 8.34 4.90
CA ASP A 42 7.85 9.33 5.23
C ASP A 42 8.76 8.88 6.40
N VAL A 43 8.52 7.70 6.98
CA VAL A 43 9.36 7.16 8.06
C VAL A 43 10.24 6.05 7.50
N PRO A 44 11.57 6.23 7.45
CA PRO A 44 12.51 5.16 7.11
C PRO A 44 12.34 3.95 8.02
N MET A 45 12.52 2.76 7.49
CA MET A 45 12.35 1.51 8.24
C MET A 45 13.17 1.50 9.54
N GLU A 46 14.37 2.06 9.51
CA GLU A 46 15.30 2.14 10.63
C GLU A 46 14.79 3.03 11.76
N GLU A 47 13.91 3.97 11.47
CA GLU A 47 13.36 4.95 12.42
C GLU A 47 11.97 4.55 12.94
N GLN A 48 11.40 3.47 12.44
CA GLN A 48 10.05 3.03 12.82
C GLN A 48 9.97 2.32 14.19
N GLY A 49 11.10 2.14 14.89
CA GLY A 49 11.14 1.46 16.18
C GLY A 49 10.17 2.02 17.23
N PRO A 50 10.18 3.33 17.51
CA PRO A 50 9.26 3.95 18.47
C PRO A 50 7.78 3.78 18.07
N TRP A 51 7.45 4.02 16.82
CA TRP A 51 6.10 3.81 16.29
C TRP A 51 5.63 2.36 16.49
N ARG A 52 6.46 1.38 16.10
CA ARG A 52 6.10 -0.05 16.19
C ARG A 52 5.91 -0.52 17.61
N ALA A 53 6.71 0.01 18.55
CA ALA A 53 6.54 -0.26 19.97
C ALA A 53 5.17 0.16 20.51
N ALA A 54 4.57 1.19 19.92
CA ALA A 54 3.23 1.65 20.23
C ALA A 54 2.14 0.94 19.41
N ALA A 55 2.38 0.66 18.13
CA ALA A 55 1.41 0.09 17.21
C ALA A 55 1.15 -1.40 17.46
N ASP A 56 2.20 -2.20 17.71
CA ASP A 56 2.09 -3.65 17.90
C ASP A 56 1.17 -4.02 19.09
N PRO A 57 1.29 -3.42 20.29
CA PRO A 57 0.36 -3.68 21.39
C PRO A 57 -1.08 -3.25 21.12
N ALA A 58 -1.27 -2.23 20.27
CA ALA A 58 -2.59 -1.77 19.85
C ALA A 58 -3.23 -2.65 18.76
N GLY A 59 -2.50 -3.65 18.23
CA GLY A 59 -2.96 -4.50 17.15
C GLY A 59 -2.96 -3.81 15.77
N ILE A 60 -2.19 -2.73 15.61
CA ILE A 60 -2.03 -2.00 14.35
C ILE A 60 -0.80 -2.52 13.60
N GLU A 61 -1.01 -3.15 12.46
CA GLU A 61 0.07 -3.64 11.62
C GLU A 61 0.75 -2.50 10.85
N THR A 62 2.08 -2.50 10.83
CA THR A 62 2.86 -1.50 10.09
C THR A 62 3.32 -2.08 8.76
N VAL A 63 2.77 -1.56 7.67
CA VAL A 63 3.10 -1.96 6.30
C VAL A 63 4.28 -1.14 5.81
N LEU A 64 5.30 -1.82 5.28
CA LEU A 64 6.49 -1.17 4.74
C LEU A 64 6.47 -1.12 3.20
N LEU A 65 7.21 -0.14 2.67
CA LEU A 65 7.30 0.12 1.25
C LEU A 65 8.63 -0.37 0.68
N ALA A 66 8.59 -0.90 -0.54
CA ALA A 66 9.76 -1.21 -1.34
C ALA A 66 9.60 -0.65 -2.75
N GLY A 67 10.69 -0.11 -3.31
CA GLY A 67 10.73 0.44 -4.66
C GLY A 67 11.70 -0.32 -5.57
N PRO A 68 11.70 -0.04 -6.89
CA PRO A 68 12.57 -0.72 -7.85
C PRO A 68 14.07 -0.62 -7.53
N ILE A 69 14.48 0.50 -6.94
CA ILE A 69 15.88 0.78 -6.57
C ILE A 69 16.27 0.31 -5.17
N THR A 70 15.36 -0.32 -4.43
CA THR A 70 15.66 -0.87 -3.08
C THR A 70 16.70 -2.00 -3.23
N PRO A 71 17.89 -1.91 -2.58
CA PRO A 71 18.90 -2.97 -2.61
C PRO A 71 18.35 -4.29 -2.03
N ASP A 72 18.90 -5.43 -2.43
CA ASP A 72 18.33 -6.74 -2.08
C ASP A 72 18.39 -7.04 -0.57
N ASP A 73 19.48 -6.67 0.10
CA ASP A 73 19.62 -6.78 1.56
C ASP A 73 18.57 -5.96 2.31
N ARG A 74 18.32 -4.73 1.82
CA ARG A 74 17.29 -3.86 2.37
C ARG A 74 15.88 -4.36 2.03
N LEU A 75 15.70 -4.93 0.85
CA LEU A 75 14.42 -5.51 0.42
C LEU A 75 14.05 -6.69 1.31
N GLN A 76 15.02 -7.57 1.65
CA GLN A 76 14.81 -8.65 2.59
C GLN A 76 14.40 -8.12 3.98
N ALA A 77 15.10 -7.10 4.49
CA ALA A 77 14.76 -6.48 5.77
C ALA A 77 13.34 -5.86 5.78
N VAL A 78 12.93 -5.22 4.67
CA VAL A 78 11.55 -4.72 4.50
C VAL A 78 10.56 -5.89 4.55
N CYS A 79 10.82 -6.97 3.84
CA CYS A 79 9.97 -8.16 3.83
C CYS A 79 9.83 -8.79 5.21
N ASP A 80 10.93 -8.90 5.97
CA ASP A 80 10.92 -9.46 7.30
C ASP A 80 10.13 -8.61 8.30
N GLN A 81 10.28 -7.30 8.21
CA GLN A 81 9.74 -6.35 9.17
C GLN A 81 8.33 -5.84 8.85
N SER A 82 7.90 -5.85 7.60
CA SER A 82 6.54 -5.47 7.23
C SER A 82 5.52 -6.42 7.85
N ARG A 83 4.37 -5.86 8.24
CA ARG A 83 3.24 -6.62 8.78
C ARG A 83 2.06 -6.53 7.81
N GLY A 84 1.25 -7.58 7.76
CA GLY A 84 0.11 -7.68 6.85
C GLY A 84 0.52 -7.97 5.41
N TYR A 85 1.11 -7.01 4.70
CA TYR A 85 1.56 -7.16 3.32
C TYR A 85 2.80 -6.31 3.03
N ILE A 86 3.38 -6.47 1.83
CA ILE A 86 4.44 -5.59 1.33
C ILE A 86 3.84 -4.63 0.31
N TYR A 87 4.11 -3.33 0.46
CA TYR A 87 3.67 -2.34 -0.50
C TYR A 87 4.78 -2.04 -1.52
N GLY A 88 4.70 -2.64 -2.69
CA GLY A 88 5.58 -2.32 -3.82
C GLY A 88 5.14 -1.01 -4.47
N VAL A 89 6.02 0.00 -4.48
CA VAL A 89 5.74 1.33 -5.04
C VAL A 89 6.61 1.64 -6.25
N ASN A 90 6.05 2.33 -7.24
CA ASN A 90 6.84 2.95 -8.29
C ASN A 90 7.26 4.36 -7.83
N LEU A 91 8.56 4.56 -7.67
CA LEU A 91 9.12 5.89 -7.47
C LEU A 91 9.14 6.62 -8.81
N MET A 92 8.10 7.43 -9.06
CA MET A 92 8.07 8.33 -10.21
C MET A 92 9.28 9.29 -10.15
N GLY A 93 10.20 9.19 -11.08
CA GLY A 93 11.35 10.11 -11.15
C GLY A 93 12.63 9.53 -11.70
N VAL A 94 12.76 8.23 -11.92
CA VAL A 94 13.94 7.67 -12.60
C VAL A 94 13.70 7.71 -14.11
N THR A 95 13.87 8.90 -14.69
CA THR A 95 13.90 9.11 -16.14
C THR A 95 15.19 8.54 -16.71
N GLY A 96 15.13 7.50 -17.51
CA GLY A 96 16.31 7.01 -18.22
C GLY A 96 16.08 5.88 -19.20
N GLU A 97 15.17 4.97 -18.97
CA GLU A 97 14.90 3.87 -19.89
C GLU A 97 13.39 3.68 -20.13
N ARG A 98 13.07 3.32 -21.38
CA ARG A 98 11.69 3.07 -21.84
C ARG A 98 11.19 1.66 -21.40
N VAL A 99 11.35 1.35 -20.11
CA VAL A 99 10.77 0.12 -19.55
C VAL A 99 9.31 0.37 -19.24
N SER A 100 8.42 -0.49 -19.68
CA SER A 100 6.99 -0.35 -19.41
C SER A 100 6.70 -0.44 -17.91
N LEU A 101 5.61 0.19 -17.46
CA LEU A 101 5.18 0.08 -16.04
C LEU A 101 4.98 -1.38 -15.62
N GLY A 102 4.44 -2.20 -16.52
CA GLY A 102 4.24 -3.63 -16.28
C GLY A 102 5.56 -4.39 -16.08
N GLU A 103 6.60 -4.12 -16.87
CA GLU A 103 7.91 -4.75 -16.72
C GLU A 103 8.60 -4.34 -15.42
N GLN A 104 8.49 -3.08 -15.02
CA GLN A 104 9.02 -2.60 -13.73
C GLN A 104 8.29 -3.25 -12.56
N ALA A 105 6.96 -3.33 -12.64
CA ALA A 105 6.15 -4.01 -11.64
C ALA A 105 6.50 -5.49 -11.55
N ALA A 106 6.64 -6.20 -12.68
CA ALA A 106 7.00 -7.61 -12.72
C ALA A 106 8.39 -7.86 -12.10
N THR A 107 9.36 -6.99 -12.40
CA THR A 107 10.72 -7.10 -11.83
C THR A 107 10.70 -6.92 -10.32
N LEU A 108 10.05 -5.89 -9.81
CA LEU A 108 9.97 -5.65 -8.36
C LEU A 108 9.14 -6.73 -7.67
N ALA A 109 7.98 -7.11 -8.21
CA ALA A 109 7.14 -8.18 -7.66
C ALA A 109 7.89 -9.50 -7.58
N GLY A 110 8.64 -9.88 -8.64
CA GLY A 110 9.46 -11.09 -8.64
C GLY A 110 10.53 -11.09 -7.53
N ARG A 111 11.22 -9.96 -7.32
CA ARG A 111 12.20 -9.81 -6.23
C ARG A 111 11.55 -9.93 -4.85
N LEU A 112 10.40 -9.29 -4.65
CA LEU A 112 9.66 -9.33 -3.39
C LEU A 112 9.12 -10.74 -3.11
N LYS A 113 8.48 -11.37 -4.09
CA LYS A 113 7.93 -12.74 -3.94
C LYS A 113 9.03 -13.80 -3.73
N ALA A 114 10.25 -13.55 -4.16
CA ALA A 114 11.40 -14.40 -3.84
C ALA A 114 11.90 -14.22 -2.39
N ALA A 115 11.59 -13.07 -1.76
CA ALA A 115 12.07 -12.71 -0.42
C ALA A 115 11.02 -12.96 0.68
N THR A 116 9.73 -13.19 0.35
CA THR A 116 8.68 -13.35 1.35
C THR A 116 7.49 -14.13 0.84
N ASP A 117 6.80 -14.84 1.76
CA ASP A 117 5.48 -15.46 1.52
C ASP A 117 4.31 -14.52 1.83
N LYS A 118 4.59 -13.30 2.32
CA LYS A 118 3.54 -12.30 2.58
C LYS A 118 2.94 -11.79 1.27
N PRO A 119 1.66 -11.38 1.25
CA PRO A 119 1.07 -10.74 0.08
C PRO A 119 1.89 -9.54 -0.39
N VAL A 120 2.12 -9.44 -1.70
CA VAL A 120 2.80 -8.32 -2.36
C VAL A 120 1.75 -7.52 -3.13
N LEU A 121 1.44 -6.33 -2.65
CA LEU A 121 0.49 -5.42 -3.29
C LEU A 121 1.22 -4.29 -4.00
N MET A 122 0.90 -4.06 -5.28
CA MET A 122 1.66 -3.15 -6.14
C MET A 122 0.89 -1.86 -6.42
N GLY A 123 1.52 -0.71 -6.10
CA GLY A 123 1.01 0.63 -6.39
C GLY A 123 1.82 1.33 -7.49
N PHE A 124 1.52 1.01 -8.74
CA PHE A 124 2.26 1.46 -9.92
C PHE A 124 1.49 2.44 -10.81
N GLY A 125 0.70 3.33 -10.19
CA GLY A 125 -0.03 4.35 -10.94
C GLY A 125 -1.20 3.79 -11.76
N VAL A 126 -1.81 2.72 -11.29
CA VAL A 126 -2.99 2.10 -11.91
C VAL A 126 -4.09 3.12 -12.12
N SER A 127 -4.50 3.34 -13.36
CA SER A 127 -5.53 4.30 -13.75
C SER A 127 -6.82 3.65 -14.22
N GLY A 128 -6.82 2.34 -14.49
CA GLY A 128 -7.99 1.61 -14.95
C GLY A 128 -7.84 0.09 -14.90
N PRO A 129 -8.91 -0.64 -15.29
CA PRO A 129 -8.98 -2.09 -15.17
C PRO A 129 -7.87 -2.85 -15.93
N GLU A 130 -7.53 -2.40 -17.15
CA GLU A 130 -6.49 -3.04 -17.97
C GLU A 130 -5.15 -3.09 -17.24
N GLN A 131 -4.67 -1.93 -16.74
CA GLN A 131 -3.43 -1.84 -15.97
C GLN A 131 -3.53 -2.60 -14.64
N ALA A 132 -4.70 -2.62 -14.02
CA ALA A 132 -4.92 -3.41 -12.81
C ALA A 132 -4.69 -4.91 -13.08
N GLY A 133 -5.21 -5.42 -14.20
CA GLY A 133 -5.02 -6.80 -14.65
C GLY A 133 -3.56 -7.13 -14.95
N GLU A 134 -2.85 -6.25 -15.68
CA GLU A 134 -1.43 -6.44 -16.00
C GLU A 134 -0.56 -6.57 -14.73
N ILE A 135 -0.80 -5.71 -13.74
CA ILE A 135 -0.03 -5.70 -12.49
C ILE A 135 -0.44 -6.87 -11.58
N ALA A 136 -1.72 -7.20 -11.51
CA ALA A 136 -2.20 -8.32 -10.70
C ALA A 136 -1.73 -9.68 -11.23
N ALA A 137 -1.45 -9.80 -12.53
CA ALA A 137 -0.91 -11.03 -13.11
C ALA A 137 0.48 -11.39 -12.55
N VAL A 138 1.22 -10.44 -11.97
CA VAL A 138 2.58 -10.63 -11.44
C VAL A 138 2.68 -10.41 -9.92
N SER A 139 1.59 -10.02 -9.25
CA SER A 139 1.53 -9.68 -7.82
C SER A 139 0.28 -10.30 -7.18
N ASP A 140 0.13 -10.13 -5.88
CA ASP A 140 -1.02 -10.64 -5.14
C ASP A 140 -2.19 -9.63 -5.10
N GLY A 141 -1.97 -8.43 -5.64
CA GLY A 141 -3.00 -7.41 -5.77
C GLY A 141 -2.46 -6.04 -6.14
N VAL A 142 -3.37 -5.09 -6.34
CA VAL A 142 -3.05 -3.73 -6.78
C VAL A 142 -3.53 -2.69 -5.78
N ILE A 143 -2.79 -1.59 -5.67
CA ILE A 143 -3.16 -0.43 -4.87
C ILE A 143 -3.48 0.72 -5.83
N VAL A 144 -4.73 1.20 -5.79
CA VAL A 144 -5.25 2.24 -6.66
C VAL A 144 -5.61 3.46 -5.80
N GLY A 145 -4.77 4.49 -5.84
CA GLY A 145 -4.98 5.72 -5.08
C GLY A 145 -5.40 6.88 -5.97
N THR A 146 -4.46 7.39 -6.76
CA THR A 146 -4.61 8.63 -7.54
C THR A 146 -5.83 8.64 -8.45
N ALA A 147 -6.15 7.52 -9.10
CA ALA A 147 -7.30 7.42 -10.00
C ALA A 147 -8.63 7.59 -9.24
N VAL A 148 -8.72 7.10 -8.01
CA VAL A 148 -9.92 7.27 -7.15
C VAL A 148 -9.99 8.69 -6.63
N VAL A 149 -8.88 9.22 -6.09
CA VAL A 149 -8.83 10.59 -5.55
C VAL A 149 -9.15 11.63 -6.61
N ARG A 150 -8.62 11.47 -7.82
CA ARG A 150 -8.91 12.39 -8.93
C ARG A 150 -10.41 12.47 -9.24
N ARG A 151 -11.10 11.33 -9.32
CA ARG A 151 -12.56 11.26 -9.56
C ARG A 151 -13.35 11.98 -8.46
N ILE A 152 -12.92 11.85 -7.20
CA ILE A 152 -13.52 12.59 -6.07
C ILE A 152 -13.31 14.09 -6.23
N LEU A 153 -12.11 14.53 -6.61
CA LEU A 153 -11.79 15.94 -6.82
C LEU A 153 -12.52 16.54 -8.03
N ASP A 154 -12.75 15.73 -9.05
CA ASP A 154 -13.53 16.11 -10.24
C ASP A 154 -15.04 16.14 -9.96
N GLY A 155 -15.45 15.80 -8.73
CA GLY A 155 -16.86 15.84 -8.30
C GLY A 155 -17.72 14.70 -8.86
N GLU A 156 -17.12 13.58 -9.23
CA GLU A 156 -17.90 12.41 -9.67
C GLU A 156 -18.81 11.91 -8.53
N PRO A 157 -20.05 11.53 -8.84
CA PRO A 157 -20.98 11.04 -7.82
C PRO A 157 -20.55 9.66 -7.28
N PRO A 158 -20.95 9.29 -6.04
CA PRO A 158 -20.59 8.02 -5.43
C PRO A 158 -20.87 6.78 -6.29
N GLU A 159 -21.94 6.82 -7.08
CA GLU A 159 -22.31 5.71 -7.99
C GLU A 159 -21.29 5.53 -9.12
N ALA A 160 -20.65 6.60 -9.58
CA ALA A 160 -19.59 6.53 -10.60
C ALA A 160 -18.32 5.92 -9.98
N LEU A 161 -17.96 6.31 -8.76
CA LEU A 161 -16.86 5.71 -8.01
C LEU A 161 -17.12 4.22 -7.77
N HIS A 162 -18.33 3.86 -7.35
CA HIS A 162 -18.71 2.46 -7.16
C HIS A 162 -18.53 1.65 -8.46
N ARG A 163 -19.02 2.14 -9.59
CA ARG A 163 -18.84 1.48 -10.90
C ARG A 163 -17.36 1.33 -11.27
N PHE A 164 -16.55 2.34 -11.00
CA PHE A 164 -15.11 2.28 -11.26
C PHE A 164 -14.44 1.20 -10.41
N ILE A 165 -14.68 1.17 -9.10
CA ILE A 165 -14.13 0.14 -8.21
C ILE A 165 -14.64 -1.25 -8.61
N ALA A 166 -15.91 -1.39 -8.95
CA ALA A 166 -16.49 -2.65 -9.40
C ALA A 166 -15.83 -3.14 -10.71
N SER A 167 -15.48 -2.24 -11.64
CA SER A 167 -14.78 -2.62 -12.87
C SER A 167 -13.35 -3.12 -12.60
N LEU A 168 -12.63 -2.50 -11.65
CA LEU A 168 -11.33 -3.00 -11.19
C LEU A 168 -11.47 -4.40 -10.58
N ARG A 169 -12.45 -4.59 -9.67
CA ARG A 169 -12.69 -5.87 -9.03
C ARG A 169 -13.04 -6.97 -10.02
N ALA A 170 -13.92 -6.68 -11.00
CA ALA A 170 -14.31 -7.65 -12.03
C ALA A 170 -13.10 -8.13 -12.87
N THR A 171 -12.14 -7.23 -13.17
CA THR A 171 -10.91 -7.62 -13.87
C THR A 171 -10.04 -8.52 -13.01
N LEU A 172 -9.90 -8.21 -11.72
CA LEU A 172 -9.08 -9.01 -10.82
C LEU A 172 -9.69 -10.39 -10.52
N ASP A 173 -11.03 -10.48 -10.49
CA ASP A 173 -11.74 -11.75 -10.26
C ASP A 173 -11.70 -12.70 -11.49
N ALA A 174 -11.29 -12.18 -12.65
CA ALA A 174 -11.17 -12.95 -13.88
C ALA A 174 -9.78 -13.57 -14.10
N LEU A 175 -8.80 -13.25 -13.22
CA LEU A 175 -7.43 -13.80 -13.23
C LEU A 175 -7.35 -15.11 -12.45
#